data_07dcf2bcaddf2055b1c65fefe631b548
#
_entry.id   07dcf2bcaddf2055b1c65fefe631b548
#
_cell.length_a   1.000
_cell.length_b   1.000
_cell.length_c   1.000
_cell.angle_alpha   90.00
_cell.angle_beta   90.00
_cell.angle_gamma   90.00
#
_symmetry.space_group_name_H-M   'P 1'
#
loop_
_entity.id
_entity.type
_entity.pdbx_description
1 polymer ?
#
loop_
_entity_poly.entity_id
_entity_poly.type
_entity_poly.pdbx_seq_one_letter_code
_entity_poly.pdbx_strand_id
1 'polypeptide(L)'
;TGKGIGPTYVDKYNRKGIRSCDLLDSDKLKSKIEVQINRALNSQQISSNDLKSIKDELDNFFNACSVIAPHITDIIPMVHGTDNLLVEGAQGTLLDIDHGTYPFVTSSNPSSGGITTGLGLPLNKIDRLIGIFKAYTTRVGNGPFPTELFDQDGEKLQNIGKEFGATTGRPRRCGWFDAPLANYSIMINGFNEITMTKLDILDEFDEIKVCTEYECNGKRSKNLSTFINQFEDIKPIYTKVPGWKCSTLGIDSFNNLPKKAQEYIQYIEQILSIPIKPVSYTHLRAHETGRN
;
A
#
# COMPACT_ATOMS: atom_id res chain seq x y z
N THR A 1 -8.77 7.02 8.97
CA THR A 1 -8.74 5.80 9.82
C THR A 1 -8.91 6.08 11.30
N GLY A 2 -8.77 7.35 11.74
CA GLY A 2 -8.90 7.73 13.15
C GLY A 2 -7.81 7.14 14.08
N LYS A 3 -6.68 6.68 13.53
CA LYS A 3 -5.57 6.06 14.27
C LYS A 3 -4.42 7.02 14.61
N GLY A 4 -4.59 8.32 14.41
CA GLY A 4 -3.60 9.34 14.76
C GLY A 4 -2.37 9.44 13.85
N ILE A 5 -2.32 8.72 12.73
CA ILE A 5 -1.15 8.69 11.85
C ILE A 5 -0.85 10.06 11.24
N GLY A 6 -1.86 10.73 10.67
CA GLY A 6 -1.68 12.07 10.09
C GLY A 6 -1.15 13.10 11.09
N PRO A 7 -1.80 13.29 12.25
CA PRO A 7 -1.30 14.19 13.31
C PRO A 7 0.12 13.88 13.77
N THR A 8 0.48 12.59 13.89
CA THR A 8 1.84 12.16 14.27
C THR A 8 2.88 12.61 13.23
N TYR A 9 2.58 12.51 11.93
CA TYR A 9 3.46 13.03 10.88
C TYR A 9 3.56 14.55 10.89
N VAL A 10 2.45 15.25 11.14
CA VAL A 10 2.47 16.72 11.33
C VAL A 10 3.43 17.09 12.46
N ASP A 11 3.33 16.45 13.61
CA ASP A 11 4.21 16.72 14.74
C ASP A 11 5.67 16.34 14.46
N LYS A 12 5.91 15.26 13.70
CA LYS A 12 7.26 14.90 13.25
C LYS A 12 7.91 16.02 12.44
N TYR A 13 7.21 16.55 11.45
CA TYR A 13 7.74 17.64 10.59
C TYR A 13 7.81 18.98 11.31
N ASN A 14 6.92 19.23 12.27
CA ASN A 14 7.03 20.33 13.21
C ASN A 14 8.18 20.19 14.22
N ARG A 15 8.85 19.03 14.25
CA ARG A 15 9.94 18.69 15.18
C ARG A 15 9.50 18.75 16.65
N LYS A 16 8.24 18.41 16.91
CA LYS A 16 7.59 18.44 18.23
C LYS A 16 7.07 17.05 18.65
N GLY A 17 7.19 16.07 17.75
CA GLY A 17 6.71 14.71 17.98
C GLY A 17 7.48 13.99 19.10
N ILE A 18 6.80 13.06 19.73
CA ILE A 18 7.38 12.10 20.66
C ILE A 18 8.10 11.03 19.82
N ARG A 19 9.35 10.74 20.20
CA ARG A 19 10.17 9.72 19.55
C ARG A 19 10.23 8.46 20.43
N SER A 20 10.47 7.29 19.82
CA SER A 20 10.62 6.05 20.59
C SER A 20 11.68 6.15 21.70
N CYS A 21 12.79 6.84 21.46
CA CYS A 21 13.82 7.05 22.48
C CYS A 21 13.33 7.86 23.71
N ASP A 22 12.27 8.65 23.58
CA ASP A 22 11.70 9.38 24.72
C ASP A 22 11.05 8.44 25.73
N LEU A 23 10.66 7.20 25.33
CA LEU A 23 10.09 6.20 26.20
C LEU A 23 11.10 5.63 27.22
N LEU A 24 12.40 5.86 27.00
CA LEU A 24 13.46 5.47 27.91
C LEU A 24 13.59 6.40 29.13
N ASP A 25 12.96 7.56 29.07
CA ASP A 25 12.95 8.57 30.12
C ASP A 25 11.50 8.98 30.45
N SER A 26 10.95 8.37 31.48
CA SER A 26 9.52 8.57 31.86
C SER A 26 9.17 10.02 32.18
N ASP A 27 10.07 10.78 32.82
CA ASP A 27 9.78 12.14 33.22
C ASP A 27 9.81 13.09 32.02
N LYS A 28 10.77 12.88 31.12
CA LYS A 28 10.82 13.59 29.85
C LYS A 28 9.61 13.27 28.97
N LEU A 29 9.18 12.01 28.92
CA LEU A 29 7.99 11.62 28.19
C LEU A 29 6.74 12.30 28.73
N LYS A 30 6.54 12.29 30.06
CA LYS A 30 5.41 12.99 30.71
C LYS A 30 5.39 14.47 30.37
N SER A 31 6.54 15.14 30.51
CA SER A 31 6.65 16.57 30.17
C SER A 31 6.29 16.86 28.70
N LYS A 32 6.74 16.02 27.76
CA LYS A 32 6.37 16.15 26.35
C LYS A 32 4.86 15.97 26.12
N ILE A 33 4.24 15.00 26.77
CA ILE A 33 2.79 14.75 26.68
C ILE A 33 2.01 15.95 27.22
N GLU A 34 2.39 16.49 28.39
CA GLU A 34 1.75 17.67 28.96
C GLU A 34 1.82 18.88 28.00
N VAL A 35 2.97 19.10 27.37
CA VAL A 35 3.13 20.15 26.35
C VAL A 35 2.20 19.92 25.16
N GLN A 36 2.04 18.66 24.71
CA GLN A 36 1.12 18.33 23.62
C GLN A 36 -0.35 18.57 23.99
N ILE A 37 -0.77 18.13 25.19
CA ILE A 37 -2.13 18.33 25.70
C ILE A 37 -2.43 19.83 25.81
N ASN A 38 -1.54 20.60 26.40
CA ASN A 38 -1.73 22.06 26.55
C ASN A 38 -1.82 22.76 25.19
N ARG A 39 -1.06 22.31 24.20
CA ARG A 39 -1.14 22.83 22.84
C ARG A 39 -2.49 22.52 22.20
N ALA A 40 -2.97 21.27 22.33
CA ALA A 40 -4.26 20.84 21.80
C ALA A 40 -5.42 21.62 22.44
N LEU A 41 -5.34 21.91 23.75
CA LEU A 41 -6.30 22.78 24.45
C LEU A 41 -6.28 24.22 23.93
N ASN A 42 -5.09 24.80 23.79
CA ASN A 42 -4.93 26.19 23.33
C ASN A 42 -5.37 26.36 21.86
N SER A 43 -5.23 25.34 21.05
CA SER A 43 -5.71 25.32 19.65
C SER A 43 -7.16 24.87 19.50
N GLN A 44 -7.87 24.63 20.59
CA GLN A 44 -9.26 24.14 20.62
C GLN A 44 -9.48 22.81 19.88
N GLN A 45 -8.45 22.00 19.71
CA GLN A 45 -8.53 20.64 19.16
C GLN A 45 -9.17 19.66 20.17
N ILE A 46 -9.00 19.93 21.45
CA ILE A 46 -9.66 19.24 22.56
C ILE A 46 -10.24 20.27 23.51
N SER A 47 -11.24 19.87 24.29
CA SER A 47 -11.88 20.68 25.34
C SER A 47 -11.43 20.24 26.73
N SER A 48 -11.71 21.07 27.74
CA SER A 48 -11.47 20.70 29.14
C SER A 48 -12.26 19.43 29.56
N ASN A 49 -13.37 19.15 28.89
CA ASN A 49 -14.19 17.96 29.17
C ASN A 49 -13.50 16.66 28.72
N ASP A 50 -12.63 16.76 27.71
CA ASP A 50 -11.90 15.60 27.17
C ASP A 50 -10.73 15.19 28.07
N LEU A 51 -10.28 16.05 29.01
CA LEU A 51 -9.13 15.78 29.87
C LEU A 51 -9.31 14.56 30.75
N LYS A 52 -10.53 14.24 31.16
CA LYS A 52 -10.79 13.04 31.97
C LYS A 52 -10.53 11.78 31.15
N SER A 53 -11.11 11.69 29.97
CA SER A 53 -10.90 10.55 29.07
C SER A 53 -9.43 10.43 28.67
N ILE A 54 -8.75 11.55 28.41
CA ILE A 54 -7.32 11.55 28.09
C ILE A 54 -6.49 10.98 29.26
N LYS A 55 -6.81 11.33 30.51
CA LYS A 55 -6.09 10.78 31.68
C LYS A 55 -6.27 9.27 31.80
N ASP A 56 -7.49 8.77 31.62
CA ASP A 56 -7.77 7.34 31.68
C ASP A 56 -6.99 6.58 30.60
N GLU A 57 -6.84 7.14 29.41
CA GLU A 57 -6.03 6.56 28.33
C GLU A 57 -4.51 6.68 28.54
N LEU A 58 -4.04 7.70 29.28
CA LEU A 58 -2.62 7.86 29.56
C LEU A 58 -2.06 6.75 30.42
N ASP A 59 -2.82 6.20 31.37
CA ASP A 59 -2.36 5.06 32.18
C ASP A 59 -2.15 3.83 31.29
N ASN A 60 -3.05 3.56 30.36
CA ASN A 60 -2.91 2.49 29.38
C ASN A 60 -1.69 2.73 28.48
N PHE A 61 -1.48 3.98 28.05
CA PHE A 61 -0.33 4.36 27.24
C PHE A 61 0.99 4.16 27.99
N PHE A 62 1.12 4.60 29.24
CA PHE A 62 2.35 4.41 30.02
C PHE A 62 2.62 2.94 30.31
N ASN A 63 1.57 2.14 30.56
CA ASN A 63 1.72 0.70 30.69
C ASN A 63 2.25 0.07 29.39
N ALA A 64 1.72 0.46 28.24
CA ALA A 64 2.24 0.01 26.94
C ALA A 64 3.69 0.48 26.71
N CYS A 65 4.04 1.71 27.09
CA CYS A 65 5.41 2.23 27.01
C CYS A 65 6.39 1.39 27.82
N SER A 66 6.00 0.95 29.03
CA SER A 66 6.87 0.11 29.89
C SER A 66 7.17 -1.26 29.27
N VAL A 67 6.23 -1.81 28.50
CA VAL A 67 6.41 -3.07 27.76
C VAL A 67 7.34 -2.88 26.56
N ILE A 68 7.24 -1.75 25.87
CA ILE A 68 8.00 -1.46 24.63
C ILE A 68 9.43 -0.98 24.95
N ALA A 69 9.62 -0.19 26.03
CA ALA A 69 10.89 0.45 26.33
C ALA A 69 12.11 -0.49 26.34
N PRO A 70 12.04 -1.73 26.88
CA PRO A 70 13.18 -2.68 26.85
C PRO A 70 13.61 -3.11 25.45
N HIS A 71 12.75 -2.93 24.44
CA HIS A 71 13.02 -3.30 23.05
C HIS A 71 13.53 -2.14 22.20
N ILE A 72 13.68 -0.93 22.78
CA ILE A 72 14.19 0.24 22.08
C ILE A 72 15.71 0.16 22.03
N THR A 73 16.25 0.13 20.83
CA THR A 73 17.69 0.08 20.59
C THR A 73 18.04 0.88 19.33
N ASP A 74 19.33 1.12 19.13
CA ASP A 74 19.82 1.64 17.84
C ASP A 74 19.78 0.52 16.79
N ILE A 75 18.88 0.69 15.80
CA ILE A 75 18.70 -0.29 14.73
C ILE A 75 19.72 -0.15 13.60
N ILE A 76 20.43 0.98 13.51
CA ILE A 76 21.34 1.25 12.39
C ILE A 76 22.46 0.20 12.30
N PRO A 77 23.16 -0.16 13.38
CA PRO A 77 24.17 -1.21 13.32
C PRO A 77 23.59 -2.58 12.92
N MET A 78 22.36 -2.88 13.35
CA MET A 78 21.70 -4.15 13.01
C MET A 78 21.36 -4.21 11.51
N VAL A 79 20.77 -3.14 10.95
CA VAL A 79 20.41 -3.05 9.53
C VAL A 79 21.65 -3.13 8.64
N HIS A 80 22.74 -2.44 9.01
CA HIS A 80 23.97 -2.40 8.21
C HIS A 80 24.88 -3.63 8.40
N GLY A 81 24.74 -4.35 9.51
CA GLY A 81 25.51 -5.56 9.81
C GLY A 81 24.84 -6.87 9.38
N THR A 82 23.69 -6.81 8.72
CA THR A 82 22.95 -7.99 8.31
C THR A 82 23.24 -8.31 6.84
N ASP A 83 23.68 -9.54 6.54
CA ASP A 83 23.99 -9.99 5.18
C ASP A 83 22.71 -10.23 4.35
N ASN A 84 21.62 -10.67 4.99
CA ASN A 84 20.34 -10.94 4.35
C ASN A 84 19.24 -10.13 5.03
N LEU A 85 18.85 -9.03 4.43
CA LEU A 85 17.81 -8.12 4.93
C LEU A 85 16.59 -8.16 4.01
N LEU A 86 15.45 -8.57 4.55
CA LEU A 86 14.16 -8.43 3.88
C LEU A 86 13.45 -7.18 4.40
N VAL A 87 13.16 -6.24 3.49
CA VAL A 87 12.42 -5.02 3.82
C VAL A 87 11.03 -5.13 3.21
N GLU A 88 10.02 -5.08 4.07
CA GLU A 88 8.62 -5.07 3.66
C GLU A 88 8.04 -3.67 3.80
N GLY A 89 7.52 -3.13 2.68
CA GLY A 89 6.78 -1.88 2.67
C GLY A 89 5.32 -2.06 3.06
N ALA A 90 4.65 -0.96 3.36
CA ALA A 90 3.21 -0.93 3.61
C ALA A 90 2.51 -0.02 2.59
N GLN A 91 1.18 -0.14 2.48
CA GLN A 91 0.34 0.61 1.52
C GLN A 91 0.70 0.30 0.05
N GLY A 92 0.83 1.33 -0.79
CA GLY A 92 1.16 1.21 -2.20
C GLY A 92 1.57 2.55 -2.79
N THR A 93 2.21 2.53 -3.95
CA THR A 93 2.82 3.70 -4.60
C THR A 93 1.85 4.88 -4.75
N LEU A 94 0.59 4.62 -5.11
CA LEU A 94 -0.39 5.69 -5.30
C LEU A 94 -0.92 6.31 -4.01
N LEU A 95 -0.54 5.77 -2.87
CA LEU A 95 -0.79 6.35 -1.55
C LEU A 95 0.42 7.12 -1.01
N ASP A 96 1.53 7.20 -1.76
CA ASP A 96 2.71 7.97 -1.38
C ASP A 96 2.38 9.46 -1.30
N ILE A 97 2.86 10.13 -0.24
CA ILE A 97 2.56 11.55 0.01
C ILE A 97 3.05 12.46 -1.12
N ASP A 98 4.17 12.11 -1.78
CA ASP A 98 4.79 12.91 -2.81
C ASP A 98 4.42 12.44 -4.24
N HIS A 99 4.28 11.13 -4.44
CA HIS A 99 4.09 10.52 -5.76
C HIS A 99 2.71 9.90 -5.97
N GLY A 100 1.86 9.92 -4.95
CA GLY A 100 0.52 9.36 -5.01
C GLY A 100 -0.54 10.32 -5.54
N THR A 101 -1.79 9.90 -5.42
CA THR A 101 -2.97 10.66 -5.84
C THR A 101 -3.40 11.67 -4.78
N TYR A 102 -2.54 12.64 -4.49
CA TYR A 102 -2.82 13.70 -3.51
C TYR A 102 -4.14 14.42 -3.81
N PRO A 103 -5.00 14.72 -2.81
CA PRO A 103 -4.80 14.58 -1.37
C PRO A 103 -5.19 13.19 -0.80
N PHE A 104 -5.56 12.21 -1.64
CA PHE A 104 -6.02 10.88 -1.24
C PHE A 104 -4.84 9.93 -1.06
N VAL A 105 -3.95 10.25 -0.12
CA VAL A 105 -2.68 9.58 0.16
C VAL A 105 -2.51 9.30 1.64
N THR A 106 -1.50 8.49 2.00
CA THR A 106 -1.02 8.38 3.39
C THR A 106 -0.06 9.53 3.70
N SER A 107 0.26 9.75 4.96
CA SER A 107 1.22 10.77 5.37
C SER A 107 2.68 10.32 5.26
N SER A 108 2.93 9.14 4.74
CA SER A 108 4.25 8.52 4.61
C SER A 108 4.64 8.31 3.16
N ASN A 109 5.88 7.85 2.93
CA ASN A 109 6.40 7.44 1.64
C ASN A 109 6.45 5.90 1.55
N PRO A 110 5.39 5.22 1.07
CA PRO A 110 5.42 3.78 0.84
C PRO A 110 6.20 3.37 -0.42
N SER A 111 6.66 4.32 -1.24
CA SER A 111 7.58 4.06 -2.35
C SER A 111 8.96 3.61 -1.85
N SER A 112 9.78 3.06 -2.75
CA SER A 112 11.14 2.55 -2.43
C SER A 112 12.04 3.59 -1.77
N GLY A 113 11.85 4.89 -2.05
CA GLY A 113 12.54 5.99 -1.37
C GLY A 113 12.32 6.01 0.14
N GLY A 114 11.18 5.49 0.61
CA GLY A 114 10.86 5.34 2.03
C GLY A 114 11.79 4.37 2.77
N ILE A 115 12.41 3.41 2.08
CA ILE A 115 13.41 2.49 2.66
C ILE A 115 14.61 3.27 3.16
N THR A 116 15.16 4.14 2.32
CA THR A 116 16.33 4.96 2.66
C THR A 116 16.04 5.92 3.81
N THR A 117 14.91 6.62 3.76
CA THR A 117 14.55 7.60 4.81
C THR A 117 14.11 6.93 6.11
N GLY A 118 13.52 5.72 6.03
CA GLY A 118 13.00 4.99 7.19
C GLY A 118 14.05 4.19 7.94
N LEU A 119 14.94 3.50 7.21
CA LEU A 119 15.93 2.59 7.77
C LEU A 119 17.36 3.13 7.74
N GLY A 120 17.61 4.26 7.07
CA GLY A 120 18.97 4.73 6.83
C GLY A 120 19.78 3.82 5.90
N LEU A 121 19.12 2.96 5.13
CA LEU A 121 19.76 2.03 4.21
C LEU A 121 20.11 2.75 2.90
N PRO A 122 21.38 2.79 2.46
CA PRO A 122 21.74 3.44 1.21
C PRO A 122 21.26 2.61 0.00
N LEU A 123 20.91 3.29 -1.09
CA LEU A 123 20.34 2.67 -2.30
C LEU A 123 21.22 1.57 -2.90
N ASN A 124 22.55 1.71 -2.83
CA ASN A 124 23.51 0.73 -3.35
C ASN A 124 23.62 -0.57 -2.51
N LYS A 125 22.87 -0.66 -1.42
CA LYS A 125 22.73 -1.88 -0.60
C LYS A 125 21.43 -2.62 -0.85
N ILE A 126 20.62 -2.16 -1.80
CA ILE A 126 19.36 -2.80 -2.18
C ILE A 126 19.61 -3.56 -3.48
N ASP A 127 19.72 -4.89 -3.38
CA ASP A 127 20.00 -5.75 -4.54
C ASP A 127 18.75 -5.99 -5.39
N ARG A 128 17.60 -6.12 -4.74
CA ARG A 128 16.35 -6.46 -5.41
C ARG A 128 15.19 -5.62 -4.87
N LEU A 129 14.46 -5.00 -5.79
CA LEU A 129 13.20 -4.31 -5.53
C LEU A 129 12.08 -5.08 -6.22
N ILE A 130 11.21 -5.69 -5.43
CA ILE A 130 10.14 -6.57 -5.90
C ILE A 130 8.81 -5.82 -5.76
N GLY A 131 8.12 -5.61 -6.89
CA GLY A 131 6.77 -5.07 -6.90
C GLY A 131 5.74 -6.17 -6.66
N ILE A 132 4.83 -6.00 -5.68
CA ILE A 132 3.73 -6.92 -5.47
C ILE A 132 2.47 -6.32 -6.09
N PHE A 133 1.95 -6.99 -7.12
CA PHE A 133 0.77 -6.58 -7.87
C PHE A 133 -0.33 -7.63 -7.76
N LYS A 134 -1.56 -7.21 -7.73
CA LYS A 134 -2.70 -8.11 -7.93
C LYS A 134 -2.96 -8.29 -9.42
N ALA A 135 -3.57 -9.41 -9.80
CA ALA A 135 -4.03 -9.64 -11.17
C ALA A 135 -5.18 -8.70 -11.61
N TYR A 136 -5.68 -7.87 -10.70
CA TYR A 136 -6.67 -6.82 -10.90
C TYR A 136 -6.35 -5.65 -9.96
N THR A 137 -7.04 -4.52 -10.09
CA THR A 137 -6.75 -3.33 -9.28
C THR A 137 -7.75 -3.19 -8.13
N THR A 138 -7.26 -2.74 -6.96
CA THR A 138 -8.12 -2.40 -5.82
C THR A 138 -7.72 -1.08 -5.19
N ARG A 139 -8.71 -0.37 -4.64
CA ARG A 139 -8.47 0.86 -3.89
C ARG A 139 -9.32 0.91 -2.62
N VAL A 140 -8.74 1.39 -1.53
CA VAL A 140 -9.47 1.70 -0.29
C VAL A 140 -9.70 3.20 -0.20
N GLY A 141 -10.92 3.60 0.16
CA GLY A 141 -11.28 5.00 0.35
C GLY A 141 -11.46 5.78 -0.95
N ASN A 142 -11.50 7.09 -0.81
CA ASN A 142 -11.75 8.02 -1.91
C ASN A 142 -10.50 8.20 -2.80
N GLY A 143 -10.67 8.97 -3.85
CA GLY A 143 -9.64 9.31 -4.82
C GLY A 143 -9.82 8.62 -6.17
N PRO A 144 -9.05 9.02 -7.17
CA PRO A 144 -9.22 8.57 -8.54
C PRO A 144 -8.94 7.07 -8.68
N PHE A 145 -9.77 6.43 -9.48
CA PHE A 145 -9.64 5.01 -9.82
C PHE A 145 -10.18 4.79 -11.25
N PRO A 146 -9.38 5.06 -12.28
CA PRO A 146 -9.86 5.07 -13.67
C PRO A 146 -10.48 3.75 -14.13
N THR A 147 -9.99 2.61 -13.63
CA THR A 147 -10.47 1.27 -14.01
C THR A 147 -11.52 0.70 -13.07
N GLU A 148 -12.07 1.51 -12.16
CA GLU A 148 -13.12 1.07 -11.23
C GLU A 148 -14.34 0.52 -11.95
N LEU A 149 -14.91 -0.55 -11.41
CA LEU A 149 -16.08 -1.23 -11.92
C LEU A 149 -17.27 -1.04 -10.98
N PHE A 150 -18.41 -0.67 -11.57
CA PHE A 150 -19.68 -0.46 -10.86
C PHE A 150 -20.74 -1.48 -11.30
N ASP A 151 -20.32 -2.54 -11.98
CA ASP A 151 -21.12 -3.60 -12.56
C ASP A 151 -20.93 -4.94 -11.83
N GLN A 152 -21.56 -5.98 -12.37
CA GLN A 152 -21.44 -7.35 -11.84
C GLN A 152 -20.00 -7.88 -11.81
N ASP A 153 -19.14 -7.45 -12.73
CA ASP A 153 -17.73 -7.83 -12.73
C ASP A 153 -17.02 -7.25 -11.49
N GLY A 154 -17.31 -6.00 -11.14
CA GLY A 154 -16.78 -5.36 -9.94
C GLY A 154 -17.21 -6.04 -8.65
N GLU A 155 -18.51 -6.37 -8.53
CA GLU A 155 -19.06 -7.12 -7.41
C GLU A 155 -18.42 -8.52 -7.30
N LYS A 156 -18.24 -9.19 -8.43
CA LYS A 156 -17.62 -10.52 -8.51
C LYS A 156 -16.17 -10.49 -8.03
N LEU A 157 -15.36 -9.53 -8.50
CA LEU A 157 -13.98 -9.31 -8.03
C LEU A 157 -13.93 -9.07 -6.53
N GLN A 158 -14.81 -8.24 -5.99
CA GLN A 158 -14.87 -7.89 -4.58
C GLN A 158 -15.22 -9.11 -3.71
N ASN A 159 -16.25 -9.85 -4.09
CA ASN A 159 -16.78 -10.97 -3.30
C ASN A 159 -15.83 -12.18 -3.32
N ILE A 160 -15.37 -12.62 -4.51
CA ILE A 160 -14.44 -13.75 -4.65
C ILE A 160 -13.09 -13.37 -4.02
N GLY A 161 -12.61 -12.15 -4.29
CA GLY A 161 -11.36 -11.63 -3.76
C GLY A 161 -11.37 -11.34 -2.27
N LYS A 162 -12.56 -11.36 -1.62
CA LYS A 162 -12.75 -10.95 -0.22
C LYS A 162 -12.11 -9.59 0.04
N GLU A 163 -12.39 -8.64 -0.86
CA GLU A 163 -11.74 -7.34 -0.85
C GLU A 163 -12.35 -6.41 0.19
N PHE A 164 -11.96 -6.65 1.46
CA PHE A 164 -12.31 -5.86 2.62
C PHE A 164 -11.05 -5.44 3.37
N GLY A 165 -11.09 -4.30 4.01
CA GLY A 165 -9.96 -3.80 4.82
C GLY A 165 -9.80 -4.67 6.06
N ALA A 166 -8.60 -5.22 6.27
CA ALA A 166 -8.31 -6.11 7.41
C ALA A 166 -8.61 -5.45 8.77
N THR A 167 -8.33 -4.16 8.91
CA THR A 167 -8.50 -3.40 10.16
C THR A 167 -9.87 -2.74 10.28
N THR A 168 -10.46 -2.31 9.17
CA THR A 168 -11.67 -1.46 9.16
C THR A 168 -12.92 -2.20 8.67
N GLY A 169 -12.77 -3.39 8.08
CA GLY A 169 -13.86 -4.11 7.42
C GLY A 169 -14.48 -3.38 6.21
N ARG A 170 -13.95 -2.21 5.83
CA ARG A 170 -14.50 -1.44 4.71
C ARG A 170 -14.31 -2.18 3.39
N PRO A 171 -15.32 -2.21 2.51
CA PRO A 171 -15.17 -2.78 1.19
C PRO A 171 -14.12 -1.99 0.39
N ARG A 172 -13.29 -2.71 -0.35
CA ARG A 172 -12.37 -2.13 -1.32
C ARG A 172 -13.09 -1.99 -2.65
N ARG A 173 -12.88 -0.88 -3.30
CA ARG A 173 -13.27 -0.65 -4.69
C ARG A 173 -12.43 -1.55 -5.59
N CYS A 174 -13.03 -2.18 -6.59
CA CYS A 174 -12.36 -3.12 -7.49
C CYS A 174 -12.45 -2.66 -8.93
N GLY A 175 -11.44 -2.99 -9.71
CA GLY A 175 -11.35 -2.66 -11.13
C GLY A 175 -10.42 -3.59 -11.88
N TRP A 176 -10.46 -3.53 -13.21
CA TRP A 176 -9.57 -4.30 -14.06
C TRP A 176 -8.11 -3.87 -13.88
N PHE A 177 -7.17 -4.74 -14.26
CA PHE A 177 -5.75 -4.43 -14.22
C PHE A 177 -5.43 -3.18 -15.02
N ASP A 178 -4.64 -2.27 -14.43
CA ASP A 178 -4.34 -0.95 -14.94
C ASP A 178 -2.84 -0.85 -15.29
N ALA A 179 -2.50 -1.06 -16.56
CA ALA A 179 -1.11 -1.08 -16.99
C ALA A 179 -0.45 0.32 -16.96
N PRO A 180 -1.09 1.45 -17.34
CA PRO A 180 -0.53 2.79 -17.12
C PRO A 180 -0.16 3.07 -15.67
N LEU A 181 -1.03 2.67 -14.74
CA LEU A 181 -0.82 2.83 -13.30
C LEU A 181 0.31 1.92 -12.80
N ALA A 182 0.36 0.68 -13.27
CA ALA A 182 1.41 -0.27 -12.95
C ALA A 182 2.77 0.21 -13.45
N ASN A 183 2.85 0.70 -14.69
CA ASN A 183 4.06 1.27 -15.27
C ASN A 183 4.55 2.50 -14.49
N TYR A 184 3.64 3.37 -14.07
CA TYR A 184 4.00 4.50 -13.20
C TYR A 184 4.62 4.00 -11.88
N SER A 185 4.02 2.99 -11.26
CA SER A 185 4.54 2.41 -10.01
C SER A 185 5.91 1.76 -10.22
N ILE A 186 6.13 1.06 -11.33
CA ILE A 186 7.42 0.47 -11.70
C ILE A 186 8.50 1.56 -11.83
N MET A 187 8.17 2.63 -12.52
CA MET A 187 9.09 3.75 -12.77
C MET A 187 9.49 4.47 -11.47
N ILE A 188 8.52 4.78 -10.59
CA ILE A 188 8.77 5.49 -9.33
C ILE A 188 9.61 4.64 -8.37
N ASN A 189 9.38 3.33 -8.32
CA ASN A 189 10.07 2.45 -7.38
C ASN A 189 11.34 1.82 -7.95
N GLY A 190 11.52 1.76 -9.26
CA GLY A 190 12.65 1.07 -9.88
C GLY A 190 12.63 -0.43 -9.65
N PHE A 191 11.45 -1.08 -9.70
CA PHE A 191 11.34 -2.52 -9.51
C PHE A 191 12.18 -3.30 -10.51
N ASN A 192 12.85 -4.35 -10.04
CA ASN A 192 13.61 -5.28 -10.86
C ASN A 192 12.72 -6.41 -11.40
N GLU A 193 11.68 -6.73 -10.67
CA GLU A 193 10.74 -7.81 -10.96
C GLU A 193 9.41 -7.57 -10.26
N ILE A 194 8.38 -8.25 -10.72
CA ILE A 194 7.04 -8.24 -10.13
C ILE A 194 6.66 -9.63 -9.65
N THR A 195 5.94 -9.68 -8.54
CA THR A 195 5.16 -10.84 -8.12
C THR A 195 3.69 -10.55 -8.32
N MET A 196 3.00 -11.38 -9.10
CA MET A 196 1.56 -11.27 -9.30
C MET A 196 0.82 -12.16 -8.30
N THR A 197 -0.18 -11.59 -7.64
CA THR A 197 -1.01 -12.26 -6.63
C THR A 197 -2.47 -12.27 -7.05
N LYS A 198 -3.28 -13.16 -6.43
CA LYS A 198 -4.72 -13.23 -6.64
C LYS A 198 -5.15 -13.51 -8.08
N LEU A 199 -4.38 -14.32 -8.80
CA LEU A 199 -4.73 -14.78 -10.13
C LEU A 199 -6.00 -15.64 -10.11
N ASP A 200 -6.17 -16.45 -9.06
CA ASP A 200 -7.31 -17.31 -8.77
C ASP A 200 -8.66 -16.57 -8.73
N ILE A 201 -8.65 -15.28 -8.44
CA ILE A 201 -9.87 -14.48 -8.43
C ILE A 201 -10.46 -14.27 -9.85
N LEU A 202 -9.62 -14.44 -10.86
CA LEU A 202 -10.01 -14.31 -12.27
C LEU A 202 -10.47 -15.66 -12.89
N ASP A 203 -10.42 -16.76 -12.17
CA ASP A 203 -10.72 -18.12 -12.67
C ASP A 203 -12.10 -18.26 -13.31
N GLU A 204 -13.09 -17.51 -12.82
CA GLU A 204 -14.47 -17.62 -13.27
C GLU A 204 -14.87 -16.63 -14.37
N PHE A 205 -13.96 -15.80 -14.86
CA PHE A 205 -14.27 -14.84 -15.92
C PHE A 205 -14.15 -15.47 -17.31
N ASP A 206 -15.07 -15.16 -18.20
CA ASP A 206 -15.01 -15.57 -19.62
C ASP A 206 -14.04 -14.67 -20.41
N GLU A 207 -14.04 -13.39 -20.07
CA GLU A 207 -13.21 -12.36 -20.66
C GLU A 207 -12.65 -11.48 -19.53
N ILE A 208 -11.37 -11.19 -19.61
CA ILE A 208 -10.66 -10.32 -18.68
C ILE A 208 -10.25 -9.07 -19.46
N LYS A 209 -10.44 -7.89 -18.86
CA LYS A 209 -10.03 -6.64 -19.48
C LYS A 209 -8.77 -6.11 -18.82
N VAL A 210 -7.85 -5.61 -19.63
CA VAL A 210 -6.62 -4.96 -19.20
C VAL A 210 -6.63 -3.53 -19.74
N CYS A 211 -6.59 -2.54 -18.88
CA CYS A 211 -6.43 -1.16 -19.29
C CYS A 211 -5.00 -0.95 -19.80
N THR A 212 -4.86 -0.59 -21.07
CA THR A 212 -3.57 -0.42 -21.72
C THR A 212 -3.22 1.04 -22.00
N GLU A 213 -4.22 1.90 -22.06
CA GLU A 213 -4.09 3.33 -22.29
C GLU A 213 -5.20 4.10 -21.58
N TYR A 214 -5.00 5.39 -21.43
CA TYR A 214 -6.03 6.33 -21.03
C TYR A 214 -6.37 7.29 -22.17
N GLU A 215 -7.63 7.71 -22.20
CA GLU A 215 -8.09 8.81 -23.04
C GLU A 215 -8.66 9.93 -22.16
N CYS A 216 -8.24 11.15 -22.45
CA CYS A 216 -8.78 12.35 -21.82
C CYS A 216 -8.82 13.48 -22.86
N ASN A 217 -9.99 14.07 -23.07
CA ASN A 217 -10.20 15.17 -24.00
C ASN A 217 -9.66 14.90 -25.43
N GLY A 218 -9.86 13.65 -25.93
CA GLY A 218 -9.42 13.22 -27.26
C GLY A 218 -7.92 12.89 -27.37
N LYS A 219 -7.15 13.04 -26.29
CA LYS A 219 -5.74 12.65 -26.23
C LYS A 219 -5.59 11.29 -25.57
N ARG A 220 -4.81 10.40 -26.19
CA ARG A 220 -4.48 9.09 -25.63
C ARG A 220 -3.05 9.03 -25.10
N SER A 221 -2.84 8.32 -24.02
CA SER A 221 -1.52 8.11 -23.44
C SER A 221 -1.45 6.82 -22.63
N LYS A 222 -0.28 6.17 -22.66
CA LYS A 222 0.11 5.07 -21.76
C LYS A 222 0.72 5.58 -20.47
N ASN A 223 0.98 6.88 -20.37
CA ASN A 223 1.63 7.48 -19.20
C ASN A 223 0.61 8.18 -18.30
N LEU A 224 0.51 7.75 -17.08
CA LEU A 224 -0.36 8.35 -16.06
C LEU A 224 -0.04 9.83 -15.84
N SER A 225 1.25 10.20 -15.80
CA SER A 225 1.71 11.57 -15.60
C SER A 225 1.16 12.58 -16.62
N THR A 226 0.75 12.11 -17.80
CA THR A 226 0.14 12.97 -18.84
C THR A 226 -1.17 13.59 -18.36
N PHE A 227 -1.88 12.92 -17.43
CA PHE A 227 -3.24 13.27 -17.00
C PHE A 227 -3.34 13.52 -15.49
N ILE A 228 -2.22 13.77 -14.81
CA ILE A 228 -2.16 13.85 -13.34
C ILE A 228 -3.12 14.89 -12.74
N ASN A 229 -3.43 15.95 -13.46
CA ASN A 229 -4.36 17.00 -13.04
C ASN A 229 -5.79 16.82 -13.59
N GLN A 230 -6.09 15.69 -14.24
CA GLN A 230 -7.34 15.44 -14.95
C GLN A 230 -7.89 14.04 -14.67
N PHE A 231 -7.59 13.49 -13.49
CA PHE A 231 -7.98 12.11 -13.14
C PHE A 231 -9.48 11.85 -13.26
N GLU A 232 -10.32 12.85 -13.03
CA GLU A 232 -11.78 12.71 -13.09
C GLU A 232 -12.31 12.53 -14.51
N ASP A 233 -11.56 13.01 -15.52
CA ASP A 233 -11.94 12.98 -16.93
C ASP A 233 -11.32 11.80 -17.69
N ILE A 234 -10.51 10.99 -17.02
CA ILE A 234 -9.82 9.86 -17.64
C ILE A 234 -10.81 8.74 -17.98
N LYS A 235 -10.74 8.26 -19.21
CA LYS A 235 -11.44 7.07 -19.69
C LYS A 235 -10.42 5.95 -19.95
N PRO A 236 -10.54 4.78 -19.32
CA PRO A 236 -9.66 3.65 -19.58
C PRO A 236 -9.97 3.02 -20.93
N ILE A 237 -8.93 2.69 -21.69
CA ILE A 237 -9.03 1.93 -22.93
C ILE A 237 -8.56 0.51 -22.65
N TYR A 238 -9.43 -0.46 -22.93
CA TYR A 238 -9.21 -1.85 -22.61
C TYR A 238 -8.81 -2.70 -23.80
N THR A 239 -7.85 -3.60 -23.56
CA THR A 239 -7.65 -4.82 -24.36
C THR A 239 -8.34 -5.97 -23.66
N LYS A 240 -9.05 -6.80 -24.43
CA LYS A 240 -9.74 -7.97 -23.96
C LYS A 240 -8.85 -9.21 -24.10
N VAL A 241 -8.78 -10.02 -23.07
CA VAL A 241 -8.05 -11.28 -23.02
C VAL A 241 -9.00 -12.41 -22.63
N PRO A 242 -8.90 -13.60 -23.25
CA PRO A 242 -9.75 -14.73 -22.90
C PRO A 242 -9.50 -15.22 -21.47
N GLY A 243 -10.57 -15.43 -20.71
CA GLY A 243 -10.48 -16.10 -19.40
C GLY A 243 -10.23 -17.59 -19.56
N TRP A 244 -9.76 -18.23 -18.51
CA TRP A 244 -9.38 -19.67 -18.51
C TRP A 244 -10.43 -20.60 -17.95
N LYS A 245 -11.39 -20.13 -17.18
CA LYS A 245 -12.57 -20.90 -16.67
C LYS A 245 -12.22 -22.19 -15.95
N CYS A 246 -11.10 -22.22 -15.26
CA CYS A 246 -10.68 -23.35 -14.43
C CYS A 246 -9.83 -22.85 -13.26
N SER A 247 -9.79 -23.65 -12.19
CA SER A 247 -9.11 -23.23 -10.96
C SER A 247 -7.60 -23.15 -11.15
N THR A 248 -7.03 -22.03 -10.70
CA THR A 248 -5.59 -21.84 -10.55
C THR A 248 -5.16 -21.93 -9.08
N LEU A 249 -6.10 -22.22 -8.18
CA LEU A 249 -5.84 -22.31 -6.74
C LEU A 249 -4.88 -23.46 -6.42
N GLY A 250 -3.81 -23.17 -5.67
CA GLY A 250 -2.82 -24.18 -5.26
C GLY A 250 -1.76 -24.50 -6.32
N ILE A 251 -1.80 -23.86 -7.49
CA ILE A 251 -0.76 -24.06 -8.51
C ILE A 251 0.47 -23.24 -8.13
N ASP A 252 1.60 -23.92 -7.98
CA ASP A 252 2.88 -23.35 -7.54
C ASP A 252 3.90 -23.12 -8.68
N SER A 253 3.59 -23.61 -9.88
CA SER A 253 4.48 -23.53 -11.04
C SER A 253 3.78 -22.89 -12.23
N PHE A 254 4.48 -21.98 -12.91
CA PHE A 254 3.99 -21.33 -14.14
C PHE A 254 3.56 -22.35 -15.20
N ASN A 255 4.36 -23.41 -15.40
CA ASN A 255 4.10 -24.40 -16.42
C ASN A 255 2.85 -25.26 -16.16
N ASN A 256 2.39 -25.31 -14.91
CA ASN A 256 1.19 -26.03 -14.50
C ASN A 256 -0.09 -25.19 -14.61
N LEU A 257 0.05 -23.87 -14.82
CA LEU A 257 -1.10 -22.98 -15.03
C LEU A 257 -1.84 -23.35 -16.34
N PRO A 258 -3.16 -23.13 -16.40
CA PRO A 258 -3.90 -23.18 -17.64
C PRO A 258 -3.26 -22.28 -18.71
N LYS A 259 -3.23 -22.73 -19.95
CA LYS A 259 -2.54 -22.00 -21.03
C LYS A 259 -2.96 -20.55 -21.16
N LYS A 260 -4.25 -20.26 -21.06
CA LYS A 260 -4.77 -18.90 -21.11
C LYS A 260 -4.32 -18.04 -19.92
N ALA A 261 -4.14 -18.64 -18.74
CA ALA A 261 -3.60 -17.93 -17.58
C ALA A 261 -2.10 -17.62 -17.78
N GLN A 262 -1.34 -18.54 -18.37
CA GLN A 262 0.05 -18.28 -18.79
C GLN A 262 0.10 -17.13 -19.82
N GLU A 263 -0.76 -17.16 -20.83
CA GLU A 263 -0.86 -16.11 -21.88
C GLU A 263 -1.22 -14.75 -21.25
N TYR A 264 -2.10 -14.71 -20.25
CA TYR A 264 -2.41 -13.50 -19.50
C TYR A 264 -1.19 -12.91 -18.79
N ILE A 265 -0.45 -13.75 -18.05
CA ILE A 265 0.78 -13.33 -17.35
C ILE A 265 1.82 -12.81 -18.34
N GLN A 266 2.06 -13.56 -19.42
CA GLN A 266 3.01 -13.17 -20.48
C GLN A 266 2.61 -11.84 -21.15
N TYR A 267 1.31 -11.63 -21.36
CA TYR A 267 0.80 -10.39 -21.89
C TYR A 267 1.09 -9.21 -20.94
N ILE A 268 0.86 -9.40 -19.63
CA ILE A 268 1.20 -8.36 -18.63
C ILE A 268 2.72 -8.11 -18.59
N GLU A 269 3.56 -9.15 -18.61
CA GLU A 269 5.03 -9.00 -18.72
C GLU A 269 5.43 -8.16 -19.94
N GLN A 270 4.84 -8.45 -21.08
CA GLN A 270 5.13 -7.74 -22.33
C GLN A 270 4.77 -6.26 -22.25
N ILE A 271 3.56 -5.91 -21.78
CA ILE A 271 3.11 -4.51 -21.73
C ILE A 271 3.82 -3.69 -20.64
N LEU A 272 4.29 -4.33 -19.57
CA LEU A 272 5.03 -3.69 -18.49
C LEU A 272 6.55 -3.73 -18.70
N SER A 273 7.04 -4.54 -19.63
CA SER A 273 8.48 -4.72 -19.91
C SER A 273 9.30 -5.07 -18.66
N ILE A 274 8.72 -5.87 -17.75
CA ILE A 274 9.35 -6.32 -16.51
C ILE A 274 8.99 -7.79 -16.25
N PRO A 275 9.93 -8.64 -15.77
CA PRO A 275 9.64 -10.04 -15.50
C PRO A 275 8.66 -10.21 -14.33
N ILE A 276 7.68 -11.09 -14.53
CA ILE A 276 6.77 -11.55 -13.49
C ILE A 276 7.27 -12.89 -12.97
N LYS A 277 7.86 -12.87 -11.77
CA LYS A 277 8.33 -14.10 -11.15
C LYS A 277 7.28 -14.68 -10.22
N PRO A 278 7.01 -15.99 -10.32
CA PRO A 278 6.11 -16.63 -9.39
C PRO A 278 6.78 -16.74 -8.01
N VAL A 279 6.15 -16.16 -7.01
CA VAL A 279 6.46 -16.47 -5.60
C VAL A 279 5.36 -17.35 -5.02
N SER A 280 4.13 -17.15 -5.42
CA SER A 280 2.97 -18.02 -5.24
C SER A 280 1.81 -17.42 -6.02
N TYR A 281 1.23 -18.14 -6.96
CA TYR A 281 0.04 -17.67 -7.68
C TYR A 281 -1.22 -17.64 -6.81
N THR A 282 -1.17 -18.23 -5.59
CA THR A 282 -2.39 -18.51 -4.82
C THR A 282 -2.37 -18.14 -3.34
N HIS A 283 -1.26 -17.78 -2.70
CA HIS A 283 -1.22 -17.62 -1.25
C HIS A 283 -0.40 -16.46 -0.67
N LEU A 284 -0.07 -15.44 -1.45
CA LEU A 284 0.28 -14.16 -0.83
C LEU A 284 -1.00 -13.37 -0.58
N ARG A 285 -1.78 -13.79 0.41
CA ARG A 285 -2.67 -12.86 1.10
C ARG A 285 -1.76 -11.86 1.79
N ALA A 286 -1.81 -10.60 1.34
CA ALA A 286 -1.21 -9.51 2.09
C ALA A 286 -1.71 -9.62 3.55
N HIS A 287 -0.81 -10.02 4.45
CA HIS A 287 -1.01 -10.12 5.89
C HIS A 287 -2.31 -10.80 6.36
N GLU A 288 -2.35 -12.12 6.35
CA GLU A 288 -2.83 -12.84 7.50
C GLU A 288 -1.61 -13.03 8.43
N THR A 289 -1.19 -12.00 9.13
CA THR A 289 -0.51 -12.20 10.39
C THR A 289 -1.51 -12.90 11.27
N GLY A 290 -1.35 -14.22 11.40
CA GLY A 290 -2.14 -15.01 12.29
C GLY A 290 -2.02 -14.40 13.68
N ARG A 291 -3.14 -13.95 14.21
CA ARG A 291 -3.33 -13.92 15.64
C ARG A 291 -3.54 -15.37 16.04
N ASN A 292 -2.49 -16.02 16.50
CA ASN A 292 -2.55 -17.07 17.50
C ASN A 292 -2.32 -16.44 18.85
#